data_c4e1eeb1c8795905b76a2c7dcb262dc3
#
_entry.id   c4e1eeb1c8795905b76a2c7dcb262dc3
#
_cell.length_a   1.000
_cell.length_b   1.000
_cell.length_c   1.000
_cell.angle_alpha   90.00
_cell.angle_beta   90.00
_cell.angle_gamma   90.00
#
_symmetry.space_group_name_H-M   'P 1'
#
loop_
_entity.id
_entity.type
_entity.pdbx_description
1 polymer ?
#
loop_
_entity_poly.entity_id
_entity_poly.type
_entity_poly.pdbx_seq_one_letter_code
_entity_poly.pdbx_strand_id
1 'polypeptide(L)'
;MPKKTAKEPQNWKRIWQMIRPYRGWMIASMVLAAFTVAFTLYIPILVGDAIDAMVEAGKVSFAIITPILWKIAILAVLTALFQWIMQTMHNKITYQVVRDFRTAAFEKIQKLPLSYLDRHPTGETVSRVITDVDQFADGLLMGFTQLFTGVFTLIGTLLFMLVLDWKISLVVILMTPLSILFAKSLSGHIYKMFRAQSEARAEQTAMVNEAIGNQKVIQAFHHEEATMEQFQGNNKKLQETSLRASFFSSLINPGTRFIYAVVYAAVGLIGALSVLSGRITIGGLSCFLNYTNQYTKPFNEITGVLTELQNAVACANRLFNLLDEPEETPDAPDAVDRKTVDGNVTIQDVDFSYVPEKPLIEHLNLQAKSGQRIAIVGPTGCGKTTLINLLMRFYEVNSGAILIDGVETKHMTRHSLRQNFGMVLQETWLKSGTIRENICMGKPDATEEEMILAAKAAHAHTFIQQLPQGYDTEIRDGGNLSQGQKQLLCIARVMLCLPPMLILDEATSSIDTRTEVRIQEAFATMMKGRTSFIVAHRLSTIREADVILVMKDGHIIEQGNHETLLEQNGFYAKLYRSQFVQTAS
;
A
#
# COMPACT_ATOMS: atom_id res chain seq x y z
N MET A 1 -3.63 -25.30 -2.54
CA MET A 1 -2.15 -25.31 -2.45
C MET A 1 -1.62 -24.22 -3.37
N PRO A 2 -1.03 -23.13 -2.90
CA PRO A 2 -0.43 -22.13 -3.77
C PRO A 2 0.87 -22.70 -4.34
N LYS A 3 0.98 -22.67 -5.68
CA LYS A 3 2.19 -23.02 -6.42
C LYS A 3 3.35 -22.16 -5.93
N LYS A 4 4.44 -22.77 -5.50
CA LYS A 4 5.73 -22.13 -5.25
C LYS A 4 6.16 -21.39 -6.52
N THR A 5 6.10 -20.07 -6.49
CA THR A 5 6.64 -19.23 -7.55
C THR A 5 8.18 -19.20 -7.42
N ALA A 6 8.85 -19.93 -8.27
CA ALA A 6 10.30 -19.92 -8.42
C ALA A 6 10.77 -18.62 -9.12
N LYS A 7 10.68 -17.47 -8.46
CA LYS A 7 11.15 -16.15 -8.98
C LYS A 7 12.15 -15.42 -8.06
N GLU A 8 12.68 -16.08 -7.02
CA GLU A 8 13.59 -15.42 -6.07
C GLU A 8 14.89 -14.82 -6.65
N PRO A 9 15.61 -15.41 -7.61
CA PRO A 9 16.89 -14.82 -8.04
C PRO A 9 16.75 -13.54 -8.90
N GLN A 10 15.59 -13.30 -9.49
CA GLN A 10 15.38 -12.18 -10.41
C GLN A 10 15.18 -10.85 -9.66
N ASN A 11 14.65 -10.90 -8.46
CA ASN A 11 14.30 -9.70 -7.68
C ASN A 11 15.51 -9.06 -6.98
N TRP A 12 16.51 -9.83 -6.57
CA TRP A 12 17.78 -9.28 -6.07
C TRP A 12 18.51 -8.42 -7.10
N LYS A 13 18.45 -8.79 -8.40
CA LYS A 13 19.03 -7.98 -9.48
C LYS A 13 18.29 -6.65 -9.62
N ARG A 14 16.97 -6.65 -9.48
CA ARG A 14 16.14 -5.43 -9.55
C ARG A 14 16.40 -4.50 -8.36
N ILE A 15 16.44 -5.05 -7.14
CA ILE A 15 16.83 -4.28 -5.95
C ILE A 15 18.21 -3.65 -6.15
N TRP A 16 19.18 -4.43 -6.64
CA TRP A 16 20.52 -3.93 -6.95
C TRP A 16 20.50 -2.84 -8.02
N GLN A 17 19.69 -2.97 -9.07
CA GLN A 17 19.56 -1.94 -10.10
C GLN A 17 19.03 -0.62 -9.55
N MET A 18 18.10 -0.64 -8.61
CA MET A 18 17.57 0.55 -7.95
C MET A 18 18.59 1.22 -7.01
N ILE A 19 19.45 0.41 -6.39
CA ILE A 19 20.53 0.92 -5.50
C ILE A 19 21.75 1.37 -6.31
N ARG A 20 21.95 0.86 -7.51
CA ARG A 20 23.11 1.14 -8.37
C ARG A 20 23.46 2.62 -8.58
N PRO A 21 22.50 3.56 -8.72
CA PRO A 21 22.80 4.99 -8.81
C PRO A 21 23.59 5.51 -7.60
N TYR A 22 23.42 4.88 -6.44
CA TYR A 22 24.01 5.28 -5.16
C TYR A 22 25.31 4.54 -4.83
N ARG A 23 25.87 3.74 -5.76
CA ARG A 23 27.08 2.91 -5.56
C ARG A 23 28.28 3.67 -4.99
N GLY A 24 28.49 4.92 -5.41
CA GLY A 24 29.57 5.75 -4.90
C GLY A 24 29.45 6.02 -3.39
N TRP A 25 28.25 6.33 -2.94
CA TRP A 25 27.94 6.53 -1.52
C TRP A 25 28.05 5.23 -0.73
N MET A 26 27.65 4.10 -1.31
CA MET A 26 27.81 2.78 -0.69
C MET A 26 29.28 2.42 -0.49
N ILE A 27 30.11 2.57 -1.52
CA ILE A 27 31.55 2.31 -1.42
C ILE A 27 32.18 3.23 -0.36
N ALA A 28 31.86 4.52 -0.37
CA ALA A 28 32.33 5.46 0.63
C ALA A 28 31.91 5.06 2.06
N SER A 29 30.68 4.62 2.25
CA SER A 29 30.20 4.15 3.55
C SER A 29 30.90 2.86 4.01
N MET A 30 31.20 1.92 3.08
CA MET A 30 31.99 0.72 3.40
C MET A 30 33.40 1.05 3.82
N VAL A 31 34.06 2.02 3.15
CA VAL A 31 35.39 2.49 3.53
C VAL A 31 35.36 3.14 4.91
N LEU A 32 34.36 4.00 5.18
CA LEU A 32 34.18 4.61 6.50
C LEU A 32 33.89 3.56 7.58
N ALA A 33 33.11 2.52 7.28
CA ALA A 33 32.86 1.42 8.20
C ALA A 33 34.15 0.67 8.54
N ALA A 34 34.99 0.38 7.54
CA ALA A 34 36.29 -0.26 7.77
C ALA A 34 37.21 0.57 8.68
N PHE A 35 37.32 1.90 8.44
CA PHE A 35 38.08 2.79 9.31
C PHE A 35 37.46 2.87 10.73
N THR A 36 36.13 2.98 10.85
CA THR A 36 35.45 3.01 12.14
C THR A 36 35.76 1.75 12.95
N VAL A 37 35.71 0.58 12.30
CA VAL A 37 36.01 -0.71 12.93
C VAL A 37 37.52 -0.76 13.31
N ALA A 38 38.42 -0.39 12.41
CA ALA A 38 39.87 -0.38 12.70
C ALA A 38 40.21 0.51 13.90
N PHE A 39 39.62 1.71 13.99
CA PHE A 39 39.84 2.60 15.14
C PHE A 39 39.22 2.01 16.43
N THR A 40 38.03 1.47 16.35
CA THR A 40 37.36 0.81 17.50
C THR A 40 38.18 -0.37 18.01
N LEU A 41 38.78 -1.17 17.13
CA LEU A 41 39.64 -2.31 17.48
C LEU A 41 41.03 -1.90 17.96
N TYR A 42 41.53 -0.74 17.59
CA TYR A 42 42.84 -0.26 18.06
C TYR A 42 42.76 0.30 19.50
N ILE A 43 41.61 0.81 19.94
CA ILE A 43 41.42 1.34 21.31
C ILE A 43 41.79 0.31 22.39
N PRO A 44 41.33 -0.97 22.36
CA PRO A 44 41.68 -1.99 23.36
C PRO A 44 43.19 -2.25 23.47
N ILE A 45 43.98 -2.11 22.37
CA ILE A 45 45.44 -2.23 22.39
C ILE A 45 46.04 -1.10 23.22
N LEU A 46 45.61 0.14 22.95
CA LEU A 46 46.08 1.30 23.71
C LEU A 46 45.70 1.22 25.20
N VAL A 47 44.54 0.68 25.49
CA VAL A 47 44.10 0.41 26.89
C VAL A 47 45.03 -0.63 27.52
N GLY A 48 45.38 -1.70 26.78
CA GLY A 48 46.35 -2.70 27.23
C GLY A 48 47.73 -2.09 27.53
N ASP A 49 48.25 -1.27 26.62
CA ASP A 49 49.53 -0.57 26.82
C ASP A 49 49.48 0.35 28.06
N ALA A 50 48.37 1.03 28.28
CA ALA A 50 48.18 1.85 29.50
C ALA A 50 48.12 1.00 30.79
N ILE A 51 47.50 -0.18 30.72
CA ILE A 51 47.46 -1.14 31.88
C ILE A 51 48.88 -1.63 32.17
N ASP A 52 49.66 -2.01 31.17
CA ASP A 52 51.04 -2.48 31.34
C ASP A 52 51.93 -1.41 31.95
N ALA A 53 51.69 -0.12 31.66
CA ALA A 53 52.37 0.99 32.32
C ALA A 53 51.96 1.24 33.79
N MET A 54 50.93 0.53 34.29
CA MET A 54 50.43 0.65 35.70
C MET A 54 50.68 -0.59 36.57
N VAL A 55 51.22 -1.66 36.00
CA VAL A 55 51.31 -2.99 36.68
C VAL A 55 52.15 -2.99 37.93
N GLU A 56 53.23 -2.16 38.03
CA GLU A 56 54.06 -2.11 39.21
C GLU A 56 53.50 -1.13 40.27
N ALA A 57 53.18 -1.65 41.46
CA ALA A 57 52.66 -0.85 42.56
C ALA A 57 53.65 0.28 42.93
N GLY A 58 53.19 1.50 42.97
CA GLY A 58 53.97 2.67 43.33
C GLY A 58 54.86 3.23 42.20
N LYS A 59 54.87 2.62 41.01
CA LYS A 59 55.69 3.08 39.86
C LYS A 59 54.83 3.48 38.64
N VAL A 60 53.68 4.07 38.87
CA VAL A 60 52.79 4.52 37.77
C VAL A 60 53.45 5.68 36.98
N SER A 61 53.74 5.45 35.72
CA SER A 61 54.34 6.47 34.86
C SER A 61 53.27 7.29 34.11
N PHE A 62 52.85 8.40 34.71
CA PHE A 62 51.90 9.33 34.08
C PHE A 62 52.45 9.93 32.78
N ALA A 63 53.77 10.00 32.61
CA ALA A 63 54.39 10.46 31.39
C ALA A 63 54.13 9.55 30.19
N ILE A 64 53.92 8.23 30.41
CA ILE A 64 53.55 7.25 29.38
C ILE A 64 52.02 7.21 29.19
N ILE A 65 51.28 7.26 30.27
CA ILE A 65 49.79 7.11 30.24
C ILE A 65 49.11 8.32 29.60
N THR A 66 49.55 9.55 29.90
CA THR A 66 48.92 10.78 29.39
C THR A 66 48.84 10.83 27.84
N PRO A 67 49.92 10.57 27.09
CA PRO A 67 49.85 10.54 25.61
C PRO A 67 48.98 9.40 25.10
N ILE A 68 48.89 8.26 25.79
CA ILE A 68 48.00 7.15 25.42
C ILE A 68 46.53 7.58 25.56
N LEU A 69 46.18 8.24 26.67
CA LEU A 69 44.82 8.76 26.89
C LEU A 69 44.42 9.79 25.82
N TRP A 70 45.31 10.68 25.44
CA TRP A 70 45.07 11.61 24.33
C TRP A 70 44.83 10.90 23.00
N LYS A 71 45.61 9.85 22.68
CA LYS A 71 45.38 9.02 21.49
C LYS A 71 44.04 8.37 21.51
N ILE A 72 43.64 7.77 22.65
CA ILE A 72 42.30 7.15 22.84
C ILE A 72 41.22 8.20 22.63
N ALA A 73 41.33 9.39 23.22
CA ALA A 73 40.35 10.45 23.08
C ALA A 73 40.20 10.91 21.60
N ILE A 74 41.30 11.10 20.89
CA ILE A 74 41.27 11.46 19.49
C ILE A 74 40.63 10.37 18.64
N LEU A 75 40.99 9.10 18.84
CA LEU A 75 40.40 7.97 18.13
C LEU A 75 38.91 7.82 18.42
N ALA A 76 38.49 8.04 19.65
CA ALA A 76 37.06 8.00 20.02
C ALA A 76 36.26 9.09 19.27
N VAL A 77 36.79 10.31 19.22
CA VAL A 77 36.17 11.43 18.48
C VAL A 77 36.10 11.12 16.98
N LEU A 78 37.20 10.62 16.38
CA LEU A 78 37.25 10.25 14.98
C LEU A 78 36.26 9.12 14.66
N THR A 79 36.19 8.11 15.52
CA THR A 79 35.22 7.00 15.39
C THR A 79 33.78 7.51 15.41
N ALA A 80 33.45 8.38 16.38
CA ALA A 80 32.12 8.98 16.48
C ALA A 80 31.76 9.83 15.24
N LEU A 81 32.74 10.63 14.75
CA LEU A 81 32.59 11.45 13.54
C LEU A 81 32.33 10.57 12.30
N PHE A 82 33.12 9.52 12.09
CA PHE A 82 32.98 8.62 10.96
C PHE A 82 31.64 7.85 11.03
N GLN A 83 31.25 7.41 12.21
CA GLN A 83 29.97 6.74 12.42
C GLN A 83 28.79 7.67 12.11
N TRP A 84 28.88 8.94 12.52
CA TRP A 84 27.85 9.95 12.23
C TRP A 84 27.74 10.22 10.73
N ILE A 85 28.87 10.40 10.03
CA ILE A 85 28.90 10.59 8.56
C ILE A 85 28.31 9.37 7.86
N MET A 86 28.73 8.17 8.24
CA MET A 86 28.25 6.90 7.67
C MET A 86 26.73 6.76 7.84
N GLN A 87 26.22 7.03 9.05
CA GLN A 87 24.76 6.94 9.32
C GLN A 87 23.98 7.97 8.48
N THR A 88 24.50 9.17 8.33
CA THR A 88 23.87 10.21 7.48
C THR A 88 23.84 9.77 6.01
N MET A 89 24.91 9.11 5.53
CA MET A 89 24.97 8.56 4.17
C MET A 89 23.95 7.42 3.98
N HIS A 90 23.87 6.49 4.93
CA HIS A 90 22.92 5.38 4.88
C HIS A 90 21.46 5.88 4.87
N ASN A 91 21.13 6.83 5.75
CA ASN A 91 19.82 7.47 5.76
C ASN A 91 19.51 8.11 4.41
N LYS A 92 20.45 8.89 3.85
CA LYS A 92 20.24 9.56 2.56
C LYS A 92 19.99 8.57 1.43
N ILE A 93 20.77 7.49 1.34
CA ILE A 93 20.59 6.44 0.33
C ILE A 93 19.20 5.80 0.50
N THR A 94 18.89 5.35 1.70
CA THR A 94 17.63 4.65 1.99
C THR A 94 16.40 5.50 1.62
N TYR A 95 16.35 6.76 2.11
CA TYR A 95 15.20 7.61 1.83
C TYR A 95 15.08 8.05 0.38
N GLN A 96 16.18 8.14 -0.36
CA GLN A 96 16.11 8.40 -1.80
C GLN A 96 15.57 7.19 -2.57
N VAL A 97 16.06 5.98 -2.27
CA VAL A 97 15.54 4.75 -2.87
C VAL A 97 14.05 4.56 -2.56
N VAL A 98 13.65 4.82 -1.32
CA VAL A 98 12.24 4.75 -0.87
C VAL A 98 11.36 5.76 -1.61
N ARG A 99 11.82 7.00 -1.75
CA ARG A 99 11.12 8.02 -2.53
C ARG A 99 10.90 7.57 -3.96
N ASP A 100 11.95 7.04 -4.60
CA ASP A 100 11.89 6.61 -6.00
C ASP A 100 10.92 5.42 -6.16
N PHE A 101 10.90 4.49 -5.18
CA PHE A 101 9.92 3.39 -5.14
C PHE A 101 8.48 3.89 -5.00
N ARG A 102 8.22 4.82 -4.06
CA ARG A 102 6.87 5.38 -3.87
C ARG A 102 6.39 6.10 -5.12
N THR A 103 7.27 6.89 -5.74
CA THR A 103 6.94 7.59 -6.97
C THR A 103 6.60 6.61 -8.09
N ALA A 104 7.43 5.61 -8.32
CA ALA A 104 7.19 4.59 -9.34
C ALA A 104 5.91 3.78 -9.07
N ALA A 105 5.64 3.42 -7.81
CA ALA A 105 4.42 2.70 -7.44
C ALA A 105 3.16 3.55 -7.63
N PHE A 106 3.22 4.83 -7.27
CA PHE A 106 2.09 5.74 -7.46
C PHE A 106 1.82 6.04 -8.94
N GLU A 107 2.87 6.30 -9.73
CA GLU A 107 2.76 6.46 -11.19
C GLU A 107 2.17 5.21 -11.85
N LYS A 108 2.56 4.04 -11.37
CA LYS A 108 2.03 2.77 -11.86
C LYS A 108 0.54 2.64 -11.57
N ILE A 109 0.09 2.95 -10.36
CA ILE A 109 -1.33 2.91 -9.97
C ILE A 109 -2.17 3.80 -10.90
N GLN A 110 -1.67 4.98 -11.28
CA GLN A 110 -2.38 5.87 -12.21
C GLN A 110 -2.55 5.30 -13.62
N LYS A 111 -1.73 4.31 -14.00
CA LYS A 111 -1.74 3.67 -15.30
C LYS A 111 -2.38 2.29 -15.32
N LEU A 112 -2.77 1.79 -14.14
CA LEU A 112 -3.41 0.47 -14.03
C LEU A 112 -4.85 0.52 -14.57
N PRO A 113 -5.32 -0.55 -15.24
CA PRO A 113 -6.72 -0.67 -15.65
C PRO A 113 -7.65 -0.75 -14.43
N LEU A 114 -8.88 -0.30 -14.57
CA LEU A 114 -9.88 -0.36 -13.49
C LEU A 114 -10.09 -1.80 -13.00
N SER A 115 -9.97 -2.78 -13.89
CA SER A 115 -10.05 -4.21 -13.56
C SER A 115 -9.06 -4.67 -12.48
N TYR A 116 -7.92 -4.01 -12.35
CA TYR A 116 -6.98 -4.27 -11.26
C TYR A 116 -7.54 -3.79 -9.92
N LEU A 117 -8.06 -2.56 -9.89
CA LEU A 117 -8.61 -1.95 -8.68
C LEU A 117 -9.86 -2.70 -8.18
N ASP A 118 -10.70 -3.18 -9.09
CA ASP A 118 -11.90 -3.96 -8.76
C ASP A 118 -11.57 -5.35 -8.18
N ARG A 119 -10.41 -5.93 -8.55
CA ARG A 119 -9.95 -7.24 -8.03
C ARG A 119 -9.15 -7.15 -6.74
N HIS A 120 -8.62 -5.99 -6.41
CA HIS A 120 -7.77 -5.80 -5.23
C HIS A 120 -8.38 -4.77 -4.28
N PRO A 121 -8.55 -5.12 -2.99
CA PRO A 121 -9.04 -4.16 -1.99
C PRO A 121 -8.16 -2.90 -1.95
N THR A 122 -8.77 -1.73 -1.90
CA THR A 122 -8.06 -0.44 -1.82
C THR A 122 -7.05 -0.41 -0.66
N GLY A 123 -7.43 -0.97 0.50
CA GLY A 123 -6.53 -1.06 1.66
C GLY A 123 -5.26 -1.87 1.40
N GLU A 124 -5.34 -2.94 0.58
CA GLU A 124 -4.17 -3.72 0.18
C GLU A 124 -3.23 -2.89 -0.70
N THR A 125 -3.77 -2.19 -1.70
CA THR A 125 -2.99 -1.32 -2.60
C THR A 125 -2.32 -0.18 -1.83
N VAL A 126 -3.03 0.47 -0.92
CA VAL A 126 -2.48 1.52 -0.04
C VAL A 126 -1.38 0.95 0.85
N SER A 127 -1.60 -0.23 1.47
CA SER A 127 -0.60 -0.89 2.32
C SER A 127 0.69 -1.22 1.54
N ARG A 128 0.59 -1.61 0.28
CA ARG A 128 1.76 -1.86 -0.58
C ARG A 128 2.60 -0.59 -0.78
N VAL A 129 1.96 0.56 -1.04
CA VAL A 129 2.67 1.83 -1.32
C VAL A 129 3.24 2.47 -0.05
N ILE A 130 2.60 2.29 1.10
CA ILE A 130 3.01 2.91 2.36
C ILE A 130 3.80 1.90 3.20
N THR A 131 3.12 0.86 3.70
CA THR A 131 3.70 -0.04 4.71
C THR A 131 4.82 -0.92 4.15
N ASP A 132 4.64 -1.51 2.95
CA ASP A 132 5.68 -2.36 2.36
C ASP A 132 6.93 -1.55 1.98
N VAL A 133 6.76 -0.30 1.53
CA VAL A 133 7.88 0.59 1.22
C VAL A 133 8.63 0.99 2.49
N ASP A 134 7.93 1.28 3.59
CA ASP A 134 8.57 1.60 4.88
C ASP A 134 9.32 0.40 5.45
N GLN A 135 8.73 -0.80 5.39
CA GLN A 135 9.39 -2.02 5.85
C GLN A 135 10.60 -2.40 4.99
N PHE A 136 10.54 -2.11 3.69
CA PHE A 136 11.70 -2.23 2.81
C PHE A 136 12.80 -1.24 3.20
N ALA A 137 12.44 0.01 3.55
CA ALA A 137 13.36 1.03 4.02
C ALA A 137 14.11 0.60 5.29
N ASP A 138 13.36 0.10 6.28
CA ASP A 138 13.93 -0.35 7.56
C ASP A 138 14.91 -1.49 7.36
N GLY A 139 14.55 -2.48 6.53
CA GLY A 139 15.44 -3.59 6.22
C GLY A 139 16.70 -3.17 5.45
N LEU A 140 16.60 -2.21 4.52
CA LEU A 140 17.77 -1.65 3.84
C LEU A 140 18.68 -0.91 4.83
N LEU A 141 18.10 -0.06 5.68
CA LEU A 141 18.85 0.73 6.65
C LEU A 141 19.61 -0.17 7.65
N MET A 142 18.91 -1.18 8.18
CA MET A 142 19.54 -2.20 9.05
C MET A 142 20.60 -2.99 8.30
N GLY A 143 20.32 -3.41 7.05
CA GLY A 143 21.26 -4.13 6.21
C GLY A 143 22.56 -3.33 5.98
N PHE A 144 22.47 -2.07 5.61
CA PHE A 144 23.66 -1.23 5.38
C PHE A 144 24.42 -0.94 6.68
N THR A 145 23.69 -0.61 7.76
CA THR A 145 24.33 -0.17 9.01
C THR A 145 24.93 -1.32 9.78
N GLN A 146 24.19 -2.41 9.99
CA GLN A 146 24.59 -3.49 10.89
C GLN A 146 25.34 -4.61 10.16
N LEU A 147 24.97 -4.97 8.93
CA LEU A 147 25.62 -6.06 8.21
C LEU A 147 27.07 -5.69 7.87
N PHE A 148 27.31 -4.51 7.28
CA PHE A 148 28.66 -4.11 6.91
C PHE A 148 29.53 -3.92 8.13
N THR A 149 29.06 -3.17 9.13
CA THR A 149 29.81 -2.96 10.37
C THR A 149 30.05 -4.29 11.10
N GLY A 150 29.05 -5.16 11.20
CA GLY A 150 29.14 -6.46 11.84
C GLY A 150 30.15 -7.39 11.15
N VAL A 151 30.12 -7.48 9.82
CA VAL A 151 31.08 -8.30 9.04
C VAL A 151 32.51 -7.77 9.20
N PHE A 152 32.72 -6.45 9.07
CA PHE A 152 34.03 -5.86 9.28
C PHE A 152 34.53 -6.04 10.71
N THR A 153 33.66 -5.94 11.71
CA THR A 153 34.00 -6.20 13.12
C THR A 153 34.43 -7.64 13.34
N LEU A 154 33.69 -8.62 12.78
CA LEU A 154 34.07 -10.04 12.88
C LEU A 154 35.43 -10.32 12.29
N ILE A 155 35.64 -9.91 11.04
CA ILE A 155 36.91 -10.13 10.31
C ILE A 155 38.03 -9.39 10.99
N GLY A 156 37.83 -8.11 11.30
CA GLY A 156 38.83 -7.26 11.96
C GLY A 156 39.24 -7.79 13.32
N THR A 157 38.26 -8.11 14.19
CA THR A 157 38.52 -8.66 15.53
C THR A 157 39.32 -9.96 15.45
N LEU A 158 38.94 -10.86 14.52
CA LEU A 158 39.66 -12.11 14.32
C LEU A 158 41.12 -11.89 13.89
N LEU A 159 41.34 -10.96 12.95
CA LEU A 159 42.71 -10.61 12.50
C LEU A 159 43.55 -10.04 13.63
N PHE A 160 43.00 -9.10 14.42
CA PHE A 160 43.71 -8.51 15.57
C PHE A 160 44.02 -9.55 16.65
N MET A 161 43.09 -10.47 16.93
CA MET A 161 43.31 -11.58 17.89
C MET A 161 44.43 -12.51 17.42
N LEU A 162 44.44 -12.90 16.14
CA LEU A 162 45.47 -13.78 15.58
C LEU A 162 46.87 -13.17 15.61
N VAL A 163 46.95 -11.85 15.45
CA VAL A 163 48.25 -11.11 15.55
C VAL A 163 48.74 -11.06 16.99
N LEU A 164 47.85 -10.95 17.98
CA LEU A 164 48.22 -10.91 19.41
C LEU A 164 48.69 -12.27 19.93
N ASP A 165 47.90 -13.30 19.84
CA ASP A 165 48.27 -14.69 20.16
C ASP A 165 47.34 -15.68 19.42
N TRP A 166 47.90 -16.46 18.50
CA TRP A 166 47.15 -17.41 17.69
C TRP A 166 46.55 -18.56 18.49
N LYS A 167 47.15 -18.96 19.64
CA LYS A 167 46.68 -20.08 20.48
C LYS A 167 45.40 -19.72 21.22
N ILE A 168 45.35 -18.52 21.78
CA ILE A 168 44.13 -18.03 22.48
C ILE A 168 43.04 -17.77 21.45
N SER A 169 43.38 -17.23 20.26
CA SER A 169 42.45 -17.03 19.15
C SER A 169 41.79 -18.33 18.68
N LEU A 170 42.57 -19.42 18.62
CA LEU A 170 42.06 -20.72 18.24
C LEU A 170 40.94 -21.23 19.21
N VAL A 171 41.06 -20.94 20.51
CA VAL A 171 40.04 -21.29 21.51
C VAL A 171 38.73 -20.57 21.21
N VAL A 172 38.79 -19.27 20.91
CA VAL A 172 37.62 -18.48 20.55
C VAL A 172 36.97 -19.02 19.28
N ILE A 173 37.80 -19.32 18.24
CA ILE A 173 37.32 -19.86 16.95
C ILE A 173 36.63 -21.22 17.16
N LEU A 174 37.20 -22.13 17.95
CA LEU A 174 36.64 -23.44 18.21
C LEU A 174 35.35 -23.42 19.02
N MET A 175 35.20 -22.43 19.92
CA MET A 175 34.01 -22.27 20.75
C MET A 175 32.86 -21.55 20.05
N THR A 176 33.15 -20.75 19.01
CA THR A 176 32.12 -19.99 18.28
C THR A 176 31.04 -20.88 17.64
N PRO A 177 31.34 -22.01 16.98
CA PRO A 177 30.31 -22.89 16.43
C PRO A 177 29.31 -23.41 17.47
N LEU A 178 29.72 -23.52 18.74
CA LEU A 178 28.83 -23.98 19.83
C LEU A 178 27.67 -23.01 20.04
N SER A 179 27.93 -21.70 20.01
CA SER A 179 26.86 -20.68 20.13
C SER A 179 25.93 -20.66 18.91
N ILE A 180 26.48 -20.87 17.71
CA ILE A 180 25.67 -20.97 16.47
C ILE A 180 24.80 -22.22 16.47
N LEU A 181 25.32 -23.36 16.88
CA LEU A 181 24.57 -24.62 17.00
C LEU A 181 23.45 -24.49 18.04
N PHE A 182 23.71 -23.87 19.18
CA PHE A 182 22.71 -23.62 20.21
C PHE A 182 21.57 -22.72 19.65
N ALA A 183 21.91 -21.60 19.05
CA ALA A 183 20.93 -20.69 18.46
C ALA A 183 20.09 -21.38 17.36
N LYS A 184 20.72 -22.18 16.49
CA LYS A 184 20.06 -22.94 15.43
C LYS A 184 19.12 -24.02 15.97
N SER A 185 19.53 -24.74 17.02
CA SER A 185 18.71 -25.77 17.66
C SER A 185 17.42 -25.18 18.25
N LEU A 186 17.51 -23.98 18.85
CA LEU A 186 16.38 -23.33 19.48
C LEU A 186 15.47 -22.63 18.47
N SER A 187 16.04 -22.05 17.40
CA SER A 187 15.30 -21.23 16.42
C SER A 187 14.19 -22.02 15.70
N GLY A 188 14.39 -23.30 15.43
CA GLY A 188 13.38 -24.16 14.80
C GLY A 188 12.11 -24.38 15.64
N HIS A 189 12.27 -24.47 16.98
CA HIS A 189 11.14 -24.56 17.93
C HIS A 189 10.44 -23.21 18.08
N ILE A 190 11.20 -22.15 18.19
CA ILE A 190 10.69 -20.77 18.32
C ILE A 190 9.86 -20.38 17.09
N TYR A 191 10.32 -20.71 15.88
CA TYR A 191 9.58 -20.42 14.66
C TYR A 191 8.16 -21.01 14.65
N LYS A 192 8.02 -22.27 15.08
CA LYS A 192 6.70 -22.93 15.19
C LYS A 192 5.79 -22.21 16.18
N MET A 193 6.34 -21.72 17.28
CA MET A 193 5.58 -21.02 18.32
C MET A 193 5.16 -19.62 17.87
N PHE A 194 6.05 -18.87 17.22
CA PHE A 194 5.69 -17.57 16.62
C PHE A 194 4.64 -17.71 15.52
N ARG A 195 4.70 -18.78 14.74
CA ARG A 195 3.67 -19.07 13.73
C ARG A 195 2.31 -19.30 14.39
N ALA A 196 2.25 -20.13 15.43
CA ALA A 196 1.01 -20.36 16.18
C ALA A 196 0.46 -19.08 16.83
N GLN A 197 1.35 -18.23 17.36
CA GLN A 197 0.98 -16.92 17.89
C GLN A 197 0.42 -16.00 16.80
N SER A 198 1.06 -15.99 15.62
CA SER A 198 0.61 -15.17 14.46
C SER A 198 -0.77 -15.60 13.98
N GLU A 199 -1.01 -16.93 13.90
CA GLU A 199 -2.32 -17.48 13.53
C GLU A 199 -3.39 -17.08 14.56
N ALA A 200 -3.11 -17.21 15.87
CA ALA A 200 -4.03 -16.81 16.93
C ALA A 200 -4.30 -15.28 16.94
N ARG A 201 -3.28 -14.47 16.62
CA ARG A 201 -3.44 -13.02 16.49
C ARG A 201 -4.31 -12.66 15.29
N ALA A 202 -4.15 -13.35 14.15
CA ALA A 202 -4.97 -13.13 12.97
C ALA A 202 -6.45 -13.46 13.24
N GLU A 203 -6.73 -14.59 13.91
CA GLU A 203 -8.10 -14.96 14.33
C GLU A 203 -8.71 -13.89 15.25
N GLN A 204 -7.95 -13.41 16.24
CA GLN A 204 -8.39 -12.35 17.16
C GLN A 204 -8.67 -11.04 16.41
N THR A 205 -7.78 -10.63 15.52
CA THR A 205 -7.93 -9.39 14.73
C THR A 205 -9.15 -9.47 13.82
N ALA A 206 -9.36 -10.60 13.14
CA ALA A 206 -10.53 -10.81 12.28
C ALA A 206 -11.83 -10.68 13.07
N MET A 207 -11.91 -11.33 14.24
CA MET A 207 -13.06 -11.26 15.13
C MET A 207 -13.33 -9.83 15.63
N VAL A 208 -12.28 -9.10 16.05
CA VAL A 208 -12.42 -7.70 16.52
C VAL A 208 -12.92 -6.80 15.39
N ASN A 209 -12.37 -6.94 14.18
CA ASN A 209 -12.82 -6.17 13.02
C ASN A 209 -14.30 -6.46 12.67
N GLU A 210 -14.71 -7.73 12.73
CA GLU A 210 -16.09 -8.14 12.52
C GLU A 210 -17.03 -7.54 13.58
N ALA A 211 -16.65 -7.63 14.86
CA ALA A 211 -17.44 -7.11 15.97
C ALA A 211 -17.59 -5.58 15.90
N ILE A 212 -16.49 -4.84 15.62
CA ILE A 212 -16.53 -3.38 15.49
C ILE A 212 -17.36 -2.97 14.27
N GLY A 213 -17.16 -3.63 13.12
CA GLY A 213 -17.91 -3.34 11.90
C GLY A 213 -19.40 -3.57 12.03
N ASN A 214 -19.80 -4.53 12.86
CA ASN A 214 -21.21 -4.91 13.08
C ASN A 214 -21.74 -4.54 14.47
N GLN A 215 -21.13 -3.59 15.18
CA GLN A 215 -21.49 -3.23 16.55
C GLN A 215 -22.98 -2.91 16.73
N LYS A 216 -23.58 -2.19 15.74
CA LYS A 216 -25.00 -1.88 15.75
C LYS A 216 -25.89 -3.15 15.71
N VAL A 217 -25.45 -4.16 14.95
CA VAL A 217 -26.18 -5.43 14.84
C VAL A 217 -26.06 -6.22 16.13
N ILE A 218 -24.84 -6.30 16.69
CA ILE A 218 -24.59 -6.97 17.98
C ILE A 218 -25.49 -6.39 19.07
N GLN A 219 -25.57 -5.06 19.18
CA GLN A 219 -26.44 -4.37 20.16
C GLN A 219 -27.92 -4.57 19.85
N ALA A 220 -28.34 -4.49 18.58
CA ALA A 220 -29.74 -4.64 18.21
C ALA A 220 -30.31 -6.05 18.53
N PHE A 221 -29.45 -7.07 18.48
CA PHE A 221 -29.81 -8.45 18.77
C PHE A 221 -29.38 -8.93 20.17
N HIS A 222 -28.84 -8.05 21.03
CA HIS A 222 -28.38 -8.37 22.39
C HIS A 222 -27.36 -9.52 22.42
N HIS A 223 -26.41 -9.52 21.45
CA HIS A 223 -25.39 -10.56 21.28
C HIS A 223 -24.06 -10.21 21.96
N GLU A 224 -24.01 -9.21 22.84
CA GLU A 224 -22.80 -8.70 23.49
C GLU A 224 -22.12 -9.78 24.34
N GLU A 225 -22.88 -10.55 25.13
CA GLU A 225 -22.33 -11.60 26.00
C GLU A 225 -21.70 -12.73 25.17
N ALA A 226 -22.38 -13.22 24.13
CA ALA A 226 -21.85 -14.27 23.27
C ALA A 226 -20.59 -13.81 22.50
N THR A 227 -20.59 -12.55 22.03
CA THR A 227 -19.41 -11.94 21.38
C THR A 227 -18.24 -11.81 22.36
N MET A 228 -18.52 -11.44 23.62
CA MET A 228 -17.51 -11.33 24.67
C MET A 228 -16.94 -12.71 25.04
N GLU A 229 -17.77 -13.74 25.13
CA GLU A 229 -17.31 -15.12 25.39
C GLU A 229 -16.37 -15.62 24.29
N GLN A 230 -16.74 -15.39 23.02
CA GLN A 230 -15.90 -15.73 21.88
C GLN A 230 -14.57 -14.94 21.89
N PHE A 231 -14.63 -13.64 22.22
CA PHE A 231 -13.44 -12.80 22.40
C PHE A 231 -12.52 -13.35 23.48
N GLN A 232 -13.08 -13.71 24.65
CA GLN A 232 -12.29 -14.26 25.75
C GLN A 232 -11.63 -15.59 25.36
N GLY A 233 -12.33 -16.46 24.62
CA GLY A 233 -11.78 -17.71 24.10
C GLY A 233 -10.57 -17.49 23.19
N ASN A 234 -10.71 -16.60 22.20
CA ASN A 234 -9.62 -16.25 21.28
C ASN A 234 -8.47 -15.53 22.01
N ASN A 235 -8.79 -14.64 22.96
CA ASN A 235 -7.80 -13.90 23.73
C ASN A 235 -6.99 -14.85 24.65
N LYS A 236 -7.62 -15.85 25.25
CA LYS A 236 -6.92 -16.89 26.03
C LYS A 236 -5.98 -17.71 25.15
N LYS A 237 -6.42 -18.12 23.95
CA LYS A 237 -5.58 -18.83 22.96
C LYS A 237 -4.37 -17.97 22.55
N LEU A 238 -4.60 -16.68 22.28
CA LEU A 238 -3.52 -15.73 21.97
C LEU A 238 -2.57 -15.53 23.15
N GLN A 239 -3.09 -15.43 24.38
CA GLN A 239 -2.28 -15.33 25.59
C GLN A 239 -1.37 -16.54 25.77
N GLU A 240 -1.90 -17.76 25.67
CA GLU A 240 -1.13 -19.01 25.82
C GLU A 240 -0.04 -19.16 24.75
N THR A 241 -0.38 -18.89 23.50
CA THR A 241 0.58 -18.96 22.39
C THR A 241 1.65 -17.87 22.49
N SER A 242 1.27 -16.65 22.90
CA SER A 242 2.18 -15.53 23.11
C SER A 242 3.14 -15.79 24.28
N LEU A 243 2.62 -16.33 25.38
CA LEU A 243 3.45 -16.68 26.56
C LEU A 243 4.53 -17.70 26.18
N ARG A 244 4.13 -18.78 25.46
CA ARG A 244 5.07 -19.80 24.99
C ARG A 244 6.10 -19.24 24.02
N ALA A 245 5.68 -18.46 23.02
CA ALA A 245 6.57 -17.84 22.04
C ALA A 245 7.57 -16.90 22.72
N SER A 246 7.10 -16.04 23.63
CA SER A 246 7.94 -15.11 24.41
C SER A 246 8.90 -15.84 25.34
N PHE A 247 8.45 -16.87 26.06
CA PHE A 247 9.31 -17.65 26.95
C PHE A 247 10.48 -18.29 26.22
N PHE A 248 10.20 -19.03 25.14
CA PHE A 248 11.27 -19.69 24.38
C PHE A 248 12.18 -18.70 23.65
N SER A 249 11.62 -17.60 23.12
CA SER A 249 12.41 -16.52 22.54
C SER A 249 13.33 -15.87 23.59
N SER A 250 12.84 -15.68 24.81
CA SER A 250 13.63 -15.11 25.90
C SER A 250 14.79 -15.99 26.35
N LEU A 251 14.77 -17.30 26.06
CA LEU A 251 15.87 -18.22 26.39
C LEU A 251 17.10 -18.05 25.49
N ILE A 252 16.95 -17.45 24.29
CA ILE A 252 18.08 -17.26 23.36
C ILE A 252 19.16 -16.40 24.03
N ASN A 253 18.78 -15.22 24.53
CA ASN A 253 19.75 -14.26 25.08
C ASN A 253 20.51 -14.79 26.33
N PRO A 254 19.84 -15.34 27.36
CA PRO A 254 20.55 -15.97 28.48
C PRO A 254 21.41 -17.14 28.06
N GLY A 255 20.93 -18.00 27.15
CA GLY A 255 21.67 -19.16 26.69
C GLY A 255 22.93 -18.78 25.90
N THR A 256 22.83 -17.82 24.99
CA THR A 256 24.02 -17.30 24.28
C THR A 256 24.97 -16.58 25.23
N ARG A 257 24.48 -15.78 26.18
CA ARG A 257 25.31 -15.16 27.23
C ARG A 257 26.03 -16.17 28.09
N PHE A 258 25.38 -17.27 28.43
CA PHE A 258 26.03 -18.35 29.19
C PHE A 258 27.20 -18.95 28.41
N ILE A 259 26.99 -19.28 27.13
CA ILE A 259 28.07 -19.79 26.27
C ILE A 259 29.22 -18.77 26.18
N TYR A 260 28.90 -17.49 25.98
CA TYR A 260 29.90 -16.43 25.96
C TYR A 260 30.66 -16.29 27.28
N ALA A 261 29.98 -16.44 28.42
CA ALA A 261 30.65 -16.42 29.71
C ALA A 261 31.63 -17.61 29.88
N VAL A 262 31.26 -18.78 29.34
CA VAL A 262 32.17 -19.94 29.32
C VAL A 262 33.38 -19.68 28.40
N VAL A 263 33.16 -19.12 27.19
CA VAL A 263 34.25 -18.71 26.31
C VAL A 263 35.15 -17.68 26.93
N TYR A 264 34.56 -16.65 27.55
CA TYR A 264 35.29 -15.60 28.26
C TYR A 264 36.13 -16.14 29.43
N ALA A 265 35.57 -17.06 30.22
CA ALA A 265 36.29 -17.72 31.31
C ALA A 265 37.45 -18.60 30.78
N ALA A 266 37.22 -19.34 29.69
CA ALA A 266 38.27 -20.16 29.07
C ALA A 266 39.42 -19.27 28.50
N VAL A 267 39.07 -18.17 27.83
CA VAL A 267 40.06 -17.16 27.37
C VAL A 267 40.80 -16.55 28.55
N GLY A 268 40.11 -16.19 29.63
CA GLY A 268 40.72 -15.67 30.87
C GLY A 268 41.72 -16.63 31.50
N LEU A 269 41.33 -17.93 31.63
CA LEU A 269 42.18 -18.97 32.20
C LEU A 269 43.44 -19.20 31.34
N ILE A 270 43.24 -19.45 30.02
CA ILE A 270 44.35 -19.73 29.09
C ILE A 270 45.23 -18.49 28.94
N GLY A 271 44.64 -17.31 28.90
CA GLY A 271 45.33 -16.03 28.85
C GLY A 271 46.15 -15.79 30.12
N ALA A 272 45.64 -16.05 31.33
CA ALA A 272 46.36 -15.95 32.58
C ALA A 272 47.56 -16.90 32.62
N LEU A 273 47.40 -18.13 32.15
CA LEU A 273 48.53 -19.09 32.00
C LEU A 273 49.55 -18.59 30.99
N SER A 274 49.12 -17.90 29.93
CA SER A 274 50.00 -17.28 28.95
C SER A 274 50.76 -16.08 29.49
N VAL A 275 50.16 -15.30 30.40
CA VAL A 275 50.85 -14.23 31.15
C VAL A 275 51.92 -14.80 32.07
N LEU A 276 51.58 -15.85 32.85
CA LEU A 276 52.52 -16.51 33.73
C LEU A 276 53.72 -17.10 32.98
N SER A 277 53.52 -17.56 31.76
CA SER A 277 54.60 -18.07 30.89
C SER A 277 55.34 -16.97 30.14
N GLY A 278 55.04 -15.69 30.37
CA GLY A 278 55.71 -14.54 29.73
C GLY A 278 55.42 -14.37 28.23
N ARG A 279 54.36 -15.04 27.68
CA ARG A 279 54.03 -14.94 26.28
C ARG A 279 53.20 -13.70 25.93
N ILE A 280 52.34 -13.26 26.84
CA ILE A 280 51.57 -12.02 26.69
C ILE A 280 51.68 -11.22 27.98
N THR A 281 51.39 -9.93 27.91
CA THR A 281 51.34 -9.01 29.06
C THR A 281 49.96 -9.04 29.73
N ILE A 282 49.83 -8.43 30.89
CA ILE A 282 48.53 -8.26 31.57
C ILE A 282 47.60 -7.38 30.74
N GLY A 283 48.15 -6.31 30.13
CA GLY A 283 47.45 -5.46 29.20
C GLY A 283 47.00 -6.22 27.95
N GLY A 284 47.85 -7.10 27.41
CA GLY A 284 47.52 -8.01 26.32
C GLY A 284 46.34 -8.95 26.64
N LEU A 285 46.30 -9.50 27.86
CA LEU A 285 45.16 -10.28 28.33
C LEU A 285 43.86 -9.45 28.40
N SER A 286 43.93 -8.24 28.94
CA SER A 286 42.80 -7.30 28.95
C SER A 286 42.27 -6.99 27.54
N CYS A 287 43.22 -6.77 26.58
CA CYS A 287 42.88 -6.58 25.18
C CYS A 287 42.16 -7.79 24.59
N PHE A 288 42.65 -9.01 24.86
CA PHE A 288 42.01 -10.26 24.42
C PHE A 288 40.60 -10.44 24.93
N LEU A 289 40.37 -10.15 26.23
CA LEU A 289 39.04 -10.22 26.83
C LEU A 289 38.07 -9.23 26.20
N ASN A 290 38.52 -8.02 25.88
CA ASN A 290 37.74 -7.03 25.13
C ASN A 290 37.40 -7.53 23.72
N TYR A 291 38.38 -8.09 23.00
CA TYR A 291 38.13 -8.64 21.66
C TYR A 291 37.19 -9.82 21.69
N THR A 292 37.25 -10.69 22.69
CA THR A 292 36.27 -11.78 22.86
C THR A 292 34.85 -11.24 22.95
N ASN A 293 34.62 -10.15 23.67
CA ASN A 293 33.33 -9.49 23.73
C ASN A 293 32.92 -8.86 22.40
N GLN A 294 33.85 -8.16 21.73
CA GLN A 294 33.57 -7.51 20.42
C GLN A 294 33.31 -8.53 19.30
N TYR A 295 33.97 -9.69 19.34
CA TYR A 295 33.80 -10.76 18.37
C TYR A 295 32.41 -11.42 18.47
N THR A 296 31.84 -11.51 19.66
CA THR A 296 30.58 -12.21 19.91
C THR A 296 29.34 -11.38 19.62
N LYS A 297 29.39 -10.05 19.75
CA LYS A 297 28.25 -9.14 19.52
C LYS A 297 27.65 -9.25 18.10
N PRO A 298 28.43 -9.22 17.02
CA PRO A 298 27.88 -9.22 15.66
C PRO A 298 27.07 -10.47 15.29
N PHE A 299 27.32 -11.61 15.94
CA PHE A 299 26.54 -12.84 15.64
C PHE A 299 25.05 -12.70 16.00
N ASN A 300 24.74 -12.01 17.09
CA ASN A 300 23.35 -11.74 17.46
C ASN A 300 22.72 -10.68 16.54
N GLU A 301 23.48 -9.63 16.23
CA GLU A 301 23.03 -8.54 15.36
C GLU A 301 22.76 -9.04 13.93
N ILE A 302 23.68 -9.81 13.36
CA ILE A 302 23.54 -10.36 11.98
C ILE A 302 22.30 -11.26 11.86
N THR A 303 21.96 -12.03 12.90
CA THR A 303 20.75 -12.87 12.86
C THR A 303 19.48 -12.03 12.79
N GLY A 304 19.41 -10.94 13.56
CA GLY A 304 18.31 -9.98 13.49
C GLY A 304 18.20 -9.31 12.12
N VAL A 305 19.33 -8.80 11.63
CA VAL A 305 19.43 -8.15 10.31
C VAL A 305 19.01 -9.08 9.17
N LEU A 306 19.38 -10.36 9.23
CA LEU A 306 19.00 -11.33 8.19
C LEU A 306 17.48 -11.50 8.12
N THR A 307 16.81 -11.51 9.27
CA THR A 307 15.33 -11.58 9.32
C THR A 307 14.70 -10.33 8.72
N GLU A 308 15.19 -9.14 9.08
CA GLU A 308 14.69 -7.88 8.53
C GLU A 308 14.97 -7.74 7.03
N LEU A 309 16.12 -8.20 6.55
CA LEU A 309 16.42 -8.27 5.12
C LEU A 309 15.48 -9.23 4.38
N GLN A 310 15.13 -10.38 4.95
CA GLN A 310 14.15 -11.29 4.36
C GLN A 310 12.76 -10.64 4.28
N ASN A 311 12.33 -9.94 5.32
CA ASN A 311 11.09 -9.16 5.33
C ASN A 311 11.12 -8.07 4.26
N ALA A 312 12.21 -7.30 4.20
CA ALA A 312 12.39 -6.24 3.19
C ALA A 312 12.32 -6.79 1.76
N VAL A 313 12.96 -7.93 1.50
CA VAL A 313 12.89 -8.60 0.18
C VAL A 313 11.47 -9.07 -0.12
N ALA A 314 10.74 -9.60 0.85
CA ALA A 314 9.35 -9.99 0.67
C ALA A 314 8.45 -8.78 0.34
N CYS A 315 8.66 -7.63 1.02
CA CYS A 315 7.98 -6.37 0.71
C CYS A 315 8.34 -5.85 -0.68
N ALA A 316 9.63 -5.85 -1.04
CA ALA A 316 10.09 -5.48 -2.38
C ALA A 316 9.46 -6.36 -3.47
N ASN A 317 9.30 -7.66 -3.23
CA ASN A 317 8.64 -8.58 -4.16
C ASN A 317 7.18 -8.21 -4.40
N ARG A 318 6.43 -7.82 -3.36
CA ARG A 318 5.04 -7.34 -3.50
C ARG A 318 4.96 -6.03 -4.29
N LEU A 319 5.93 -5.13 -4.06
CA LEU A 319 6.05 -3.89 -4.83
C LEU A 319 6.40 -4.14 -6.30
N PHE A 320 7.34 -5.04 -6.59
CA PHE A 320 7.66 -5.41 -7.97
C PHE A 320 6.48 -6.09 -8.66
N ASN A 321 5.71 -6.90 -7.97
CA ASN A 321 4.48 -7.47 -8.54
C ASN A 321 3.49 -6.37 -8.95
N LEU A 322 3.33 -5.31 -8.14
CA LEU A 322 2.53 -4.15 -8.50
C LEU A 322 3.10 -3.40 -9.72
N LEU A 323 4.43 -3.20 -9.76
CA LEU A 323 5.10 -2.51 -10.87
C LEU A 323 5.05 -3.31 -12.18
N ASP A 324 4.97 -4.63 -12.10
CA ASP A 324 4.93 -5.55 -13.25
C ASP A 324 3.51 -5.81 -13.75
N GLU A 325 2.47 -5.35 -13.03
CA GLU A 325 1.10 -5.48 -13.51
C GLU A 325 0.94 -4.81 -14.90
N PRO A 326 0.18 -5.40 -15.79
CA PRO A 326 -0.07 -4.80 -17.10
C PRO A 326 -0.77 -3.46 -16.94
N GLU A 327 -0.27 -2.46 -17.67
CA GLU A 327 -0.88 -1.13 -17.74
C GLU A 327 -2.15 -1.17 -18.60
N GLU A 328 -3.01 -0.16 -18.46
CA GLU A 328 -4.14 0.03 -19.37
C GLU A 328 -3.61 0.04 -20.81
N THR A 329 -4.28 -0.69 -21.70
CA THR A 329 -3.86 -0.79 -23.11
C THR A 329 -3.68 0.63 -23.68
N PRO A 330 -2.53 0.99 -24.24
CA PRO A 330 -2.34 2.32 -24.79
C PRO A 330 -3.35 2.58 -25.91
N ASP A 331 -3.69 3.85 -26.13
CA ASP A 331 -4.52 4.22 -27.26
C ASP A 331 -3.84 3.83 -28.57
N ALA A 332 -4.64 3.48 -29.58
CA ALA A 332 -4.13 3.09 -30.87
C ALA A 332 -3.26 4.22 -31.47
N PRO A 333 -2.18 3.91 -32.21
CA PRO A 333 -1.31 4.95 -32.81
C PRO A 333 -2.03 5.89 -33.76
N ASP A 334 -3.13 5.43 -34.34
CA ASP A 334 -4.04 6.16 -35.27
C ASP A 334 -5.28 6.70 -34.56
N ALA A 335 -5.32 6.67 -33.24
CA ALA A 335 -6.46 7.14 -32.44
C ALA A 335 -6.72 8.63 -32.69
N VAL A 336 -7.96 8.95 -33.00
CA VAL A 336 -8.41 10.30 -33.33
C VAL A 336 -8.79 11.05 -32.04
N ASP A 337 -8.31 12.28 -31.91
CA ASP A 337 -8.72 13.18 -30.83
C ASP A 337 -9.91 14.04 -31.30
N ARG A 338 -11.13 13.60 -30.97
CA ARG A 338 -12.37 14.33 -31.27
C ARG A 338 -12.79 15.18 -30.07
N LYS A 339 -12.57 16.48 -30.17
CA LYS A 339 -12.93 17.42 -29.09
C LYS A 339 -14.44 17.58 -28.90
N THR A 340 -15.22 17.38 -29.97
CA THR A 340 -16.69 17.47 -29.95
C THR A 340 -17.29 16.35 -30.80
N VAL A 341 -18.41 15.80 -30.30
CA VAL A 341 -19.22 14.78 -30.97
C VAL A 341 -20.68 15.20 -30.98
N ASP A 342 -21.47 14.70 -31.94
CA ASP A 342 -22.91 14.92 -31.99
C ASP A 342 -23.64 14.03 -30.96
N GLY A 343 -23.03 12.89 -30.59
CA GLY A 343 -23.52 11.97 -29.57
C GLY A 343 -24.43 10.87 -30.10
N ASN A 344 -24.28 10.46 -31.37
CA ASN A 344 -24.88 9.22 -31.85
C ASN A 344 -24.05 8.04 -31.36
N VAL A 345 -24.68 7.08 -30.67
CA VAL A 345 -24.00 5.90 -30.13
C VAL A 345 -24.58 4.65 -30.75
N THR A 346 -23.71 3.82 -31.36
CA THR A 346 -24.09 2.53 -31.93
C THR A 346 -23.28 1.41 -31.28
N ILE A 347 -23.94 0.41 -30.77
CA ILE A 347 -23.33 -0.82 -30.22
C ILE A 347 -23.67 -1.94 -31.18
N GLN A 348 -22.67 -2.67 -31.67
CA GLN A 348 -22.80 -3.71 -32.68
C GLN A 348 -22.26 -5.03 -32.15
N ASP A 349 -23.13 -5.98 -31.88
CA ASP A 349 -22.82 -7.36 -31.54
C ASP A 349 -21.76 -7.48 -30.43
N VAL A 350 -21.90 -6.71 -29.35
CA VAL A 350 -20.91 -6.63 -28.29
C VAL A 350 -21.07 -7.75 -27.29
N ASP A 351 -19.98 -8.49 -27.07
CA ASP A 351 -19.84 -9.46 -25.98
C ASP A 351 -18.85 -8.95 -24.93
N PHE A 352 -19.15 -9.24 -23.67
CA PHE A 352 -18.26 -8.89 -22.57
C PHE A 352 -18.39 -9.82 -21.37
N SER A 353 -17.26 -10.11 -20.75
CA SER A 353 -17.18 -10.82 -19.46
C SER A 353 -16.04 -10.26 -18.60
N TYR A 354 -16.27 -10.11 -17.30
CA TYR A 354 -15.19 -9.79 -16.34
C TYR A 354 -14.25 -10.97 -16.10
N VAL A 355 -14.77 -12.18 -16.24
CA VAL A 355 -14.05 -13.45 -16.10
C VAL A 355 -14.41 -14.30 -17.31
N PRO A 356 -13.43 -14.83 -18.08
CA PRO A 356 -13.69 -15.52 -19.34
C PRO A 356 -14.71 -16.65 -19.25
N GLU A 357 -14.77 -17.34 -18.10
CA GLU A 357 -15.68 -18.47 -17.86
C GLU A 357 -17.12 -18.08 -17.52
N LYS A 358 -17.40 -16.78 -17.34
CA LYS A 358 -18.72 -16.27 -16.97
C LYS A 358 -19.12 -15.13 -17.90
N PRO A 359 -19.70 -15.42 -19.08
CA PRO A 359 -20.23 -14.39 -19.94
C PRO A 359 -21.29 -13.57 -19.18
N LEU A 360 -21.28 -12.25 -19.39
CA LEU A 360 -22.18 -11.34 -18.71
C LEU A 360 -23.04 -10.55 -19.72
N ILE A 361 -22.44 -10.12 -20.81
CA ILE A 361 -23.14 -9.46 -21.92
C ILE A 361 -22.86 -10.27 -23.19
N GLU A 362 -23.91 -10.63 -23.94
CA GLU A 362 -23.81 -11.41 -25.17
C GLU A 362 -24.70 -10.78 -26.24
N HIS A 363 -24.13 -10.58 -27.45
CA HIS A 363 -24.82 -10.08 -28.62
C HIS A 363 -25.57 -8.76 -28.39
N LEU A 364 -24.97 -7.84 -27.62
CA LEU A 364 -25.59 -6.56 -27.29
C LEU A 364 -25.63 -5.66 -28.52
N ASN A 365 -26.83 -5.25 -28.92
CA ASN A 365 -27.05 -4.32 -30.01
C ASN A 365 -27.88 -3.12 -29.55
N LEU A 366 -27.44 -1.90 -29.88
CA LEU A 366 -28.12 -0.67 -29.51
C LEU A 366 -27.84 0.42 -30.56
N GLN A 367 -28.85 1.20 -30.85
CA GLN A 367 -28.70 2.44 -31.63
C GLN A 367 -29.38 3.59 -30.88
N ALA A 368 -28.58 4.56 -30.42
CA ALA A 368 -29.03 5.78 -29.77
C ALA A 368 -28.70 6.98 -30.65
N LYS A 369 -29.68 7.81 -30.96
CA LYS A 369 -29.50 9.03 -31.76
C LYS A 369 -29.13 10.20 -30.84
N SER A 370 -28.47 11.20 -31.43
CA SER A 370 -28.13 12.45 -30.72
C SER A 370 -29.36 13.05 -30.04
N GLY A 371 -29.22 13.45 -28.79
CA GLY A 371 -30.26 14.09 -28.00
C GLY A 371 -31.30 13.15 -27.39
N GLN A 372 -31.23 11.83 -27.65
CA GLN A 372 -32.16 10.85 -27.06
C GLN A 372 -31.87 10.55 -25.60
N ARG A 373 -32.93 10.29 -24.84
CA ARG A 373 -32.87 9.77 -23.46
C ARG A 373 -33.08 8.27 -23.46
N ILE A 374 -32.06 7.52 -23.04
CA ILE A 374 -32.05 6.06 -23.00
C ILE A 374 -32.14 5.61 -21.56
N ALA A 375 -33.27 5.06 -21.13
CA ALA A 375 -33.42 4.47 -19.82
C ALA A 375 -33.01 2.99 -19.82
N ILE A 376 -32.09 2.60 -18.94
CA ILE A 376 -31.64 1.22 -18.77
C ILE A 376 -32.33 0.65 -17.54
N VAL A 377 -33.18 -0.35 -17.72
CA VAL A 377 -33.98 -0.99 -16.66
C VAL A 377 -33.71 -2.48 -16.61
N GLY A 378 -33.81 -3.07 -15.45
CA GLY A 378 -33.63 -4.51 -15.24
C GLY A 378 -33.25 -4.86 -13.79
N PRO A 379 -33.28 -6.14 -13.41
CA PRO A 379 -32.93 -6.58 -12.08
C PRO A 379 -31.48 -6.28 -11.73
N THR A 380 -31.15 -6.35 -10.44
CA THR A 380 -29.75 -6.20 -9.98
C THR A 380 -28.89 -7.31 -10.59
N GLY A 381 -27.69 -6.95 -11.05
CA GLY A 381 -26.76 -7.90 -11.65
C GLY A 381 -26.97 -8.19 -13.14
N CYS A 382 -27.97 -7.60 -13.82
CA CYS A 382 -28.21 -7.84 -15.25
C CYS A 382 -27.24 -7.14 -16.23
N GLY A 383 -26.24 -6.38 -15.72
CA GLY A 383 -25.23 -5.76 -16.57
C GLY A 383 -25.38 -4.25 -16.82
N LYS A 384 -26.29 -3.53 -16.15
CA LYS A 384 -26.51 -2.07 -16.33
C LYS A 384 -25.24 -1.24 -16.14
N THR A 385 -24.58 -1.41 -15.00
CA THR A 385 -23.30 -0.71 -14.68
C THR A 385 -22.18 -1.16 -15.62
N THR A 386 -22.21 -2.41 -16.05
CA THR A 386 -21.24 -2.93 -17.04
C THR A 386 -21.37 -2.22 -18.38
N LEU A 387 -22.60 -1.99 -18.87
CA LEU A 387 -22.82 -1.22 -20.09
C LEU A 387 -22.24 0.20 -20.00
N ILE A 388 -22.42 0.87 -18.85
CA ILE A 388 -21.81 2.18 -18.59
C ILE A 388 -20.29 2.10 -18.63
N ASN A 389 -19.71 1.10 -18.00
CA ASN A 389 -18.26 0.91 -17.98
C ASN A 389 -17.69 0.68 -19.40
N LEU A 390 -18.42 -0.01 -20.26
CA LEU A 390 -18.05 -0.23 -21.65
C LEU A 390 -18.16 1.06 -22.48
N LEU A 391 -19.22 1.85 -22.30
CA LEU A 391 -19.39 3.16 -22.97
C LEU A 391 -18.23 4.12 -22.65
N MET A 392 -17.78 4.14 -21.38
CA MET A 392 -16.64 4.95 -20.92
C MET A 392 -15.28 4.34 -21.25
N ARG A 393 -15.27 3.14 -21.85
CA ARG A 393 -14.05 2.38 -22.13
C ARG A 393 -13.18 2.21 -20.86
N PHE A 394 -13.81 1.94 -19.71
CA PHE A 394 -13.12 1.48 -18.51
C PHE A 394 -12.72 0.02 -18.61
N TYR A 395 -13.43 -0.71 -19.49
CA TYR A 395 -13.14 -2.06 -19.90
C TYR A 395 -13.22 -2.16 -21.42
N GLU A 396 -12.36 -2.96 -22.02
CA GLU A 396 -12.42 -3.27 -23.45
C GLU A 396 -13.45 -4.37 -23.70
N VAL A 397 -14.20 -4.28 -24.80
CA VAL A 397 -15.14 -5.34 -25.22
C VAL A 397 -14.37 -6.60 -25.65
N ASN A 398 -14.95 -7.78 -25.44
CA ASN A 398 -14.36 -9.05 -25.88
C ASN A 398 -14.53 -9.22 -27.40
N SER A 399 -15.71 -8.87 -27.94
CA SER A 399 -16.03 -8.89 -29.35
C SER A 399 -17.04 -7.79 -29.69
N GLY A 400 -17.26 -7.54 -30.97
CA GLY A 400 -18.12 -6.46 -31.44
C GLY A 400 -17.48 -5.09 -31.35
N ALA A 401 -18.28 -4.03 -31.56
CA ALA A 401 -17.80 -2.64 -31.57
C ALA A 401 -18.79 -1.67 -30.93
N ILE A 402 -18.26 -0.64 -30.27
CA ILE A 402 -19.00 0.54 -29.81
C ILE A 402 -18.53 1.72 -30.63
N LEU A 403 -19.45 2.38 -31.31
CA LEU A 403 -19.16 3.52 -32.17
C LEU A 403 -19.82 4.78 -31.63
N ILE A 404 -19.10 5.91 -31.71
CA ILE A 404 -19.63 7.26 -31.46
C ILE A 404 -19.49 8.07 -32.75
N ASP A 405 -20.62 8.55 -33.25
CA ASP A 405 -20.71 9.22 -34.55
C ASP A 405 -19.98 8.46 -35.66
N GLY A 406 -20.15 7.13 -35.69
CA GLY A 406 -19.56 6.24 -36.70
C GLY A 406 -18.08 5.90 -36.50
N VAL A 407 -17.42 6.41 -35.44
CA VAL A 407 -16.03 6.07 -35.13
C VAL A 407 -16.00 5.10 -33.96
N GLU A 408 -15.31 3.97 -34.13
CA GLU A 408 -15.15 2.97 -33.05
C GLU A 408 -14.36 3.56 -31.89
N THR A 409 -14.82 3.32 -30.66
CA THR A 409 -14.19 3.84 -29.45
C THR A 409 -12.73 3.39 -29.25
N LYS A 410 -12.33 2.27 -29.87
CA LYS A 410 -10.92 1.82 -29.86
C LYS A 410 -10.01 2.73 -30.68
N HIS A 411 -10.56 3.41 -31.73
CA HIS A 411 -9.85 4.36 -32.57
C HIS A 411 -10.02 5.82 -32.10
N MET A 412 -10.59 6.05 -30.93
CA MET A 412 -10.59 7.34 -30.26
C MET A 412 -9.59 7.32 -29.10
N THR A 413 -8.96 8.46 -28.78
CA THR A 413 -8.19 8.57 -27.53
C THR A 413 -9.15 8.48 -26.35
N ARG A 414 -8.77 7.79 -25.28
CA ARG A 414 -9.59 7.71 -24.06
C ARG A 414 -9.90 9.07 -23.46
N HIS A 415 -8.94 9.99 -23.58
CA HIS A 415 -9.11 11.37 -23.14
C HIS A 415 -10.28 12.04 -23.89
N SER A 416 -10.25 12.01 -25.21
CA SER A 416 -11.31 12.57 -26.07
C SER A 416 -12.66 11.88 -25.83
N LEU A 417 -12.67 10.55 -25.74
CA LEU A 417 -13.89 9.78 -25.45
C LEU A 417 -14.52 10.24 -24.13
N ARG A 418 -13.74 10.21 -23.03
CA ARG A 418 -14.22 10.52 -21.68
C ARG A 418 -14.58 12.00 -21.50
N GLN A 419 -13.92 12.91 -22.22
CA GLN A 419 -14.24 14.34 -22.21
C GLN A 419 -15.62 14.65 -22.80
N ASN A 420 -16.11 13.81 -23.73
CA ASN A 420 -17.42 13.95 -24.34
C ASN A 420 -18.56 13.33 -23.50
N PHE A 421 -18.26 12.73 -22.34
CA PHE A 421 -19.23 12.21 -21.39
C PHE A 421 -19.22 12.97 -20.06
N GLY A 422 -20.40 13.33 -19.57
CA GLY A 422 -20.61 13.77 -18.19
C GLY A 422 -21.19 12.63 -17.38
N MET A 423 -20.60 12.32 -16.24
CA MET A 423 -21.01 11.19 -15.42
C MET A 423 -21.42 11.62 -14.02
N VAL A 424 -22.64 11.26 -13.61
CA VAL A 424 -23.13 11.36 -12.22
C VAL A 424 -23.44 9.96 -11.73
N LEU A 425 -22.60 9.47 -10.80
CA LEU A 425 -22.71 8.14 -10.23
C LEU A 425 -23.61 8.12 -9.00
N GLN A 426 -24.07 6.92 -8.64
CA GLN A 426 -24.77 6.64 -7.38
C GLN A 426 -23.93 7.02 -6.16
N GLU A 427 -22.65 6.62 -6.16
CA GLU A 427 -21.70 7.01 -5.14
C GLU A 427 -21.15 8.41 -5.43
N THR A 428 -21.52 9.38 -4.61
CA THR A 428 -21.08 10.75 -4.74
C THR A 428 -19.68 10.91 -4.16
N TRP A 429 -18.68 11.01 -5.02
CA TRP A 429 -17.31 11.29 -4.60
C TRP A 429 -16.98 12.78 -4.69
N LEU A 430 -16.49 13.34 -3.57
CA LEU A 430 -15.96 14.70 -3.49
C LEU A 430 -14.51 14.62 -3.01
N LYS A 431 -13.64 15.39 -3.66
CA LYS A 431 -12.23 15.55 -3.28
C LYS A 431 -12.15 16.35 -1.98
N SER A 432 -11.24 15.97 -1.08
CA SER A 432 -10.86 16.84 0.05
C SER A 432 -10.31 18.16 -0.47
N GLY A 433 -10.91 19.27 -0.04
CA GLY A 433 -10.64 20.61 -0.54
C GLY A 433 -11.89 21.49 -0.49
N THR A 434 -11.92 22.63 -1.15
CA THR A 434 -13.06 23.53 -1.14
C THR A 434 -14.19 23.07 -2.05
N ILE A 435 -15.40 23.59 -1.83
CA ILE A 435 -16.55 23.40 -2.73
C ILE A 435 -16.21 23.94 -4.12
N ARG A 436 -15.55 25.11 -4.22
CA ARG A 436 -15.04 25.70 -5.45
C ARG A 436 -14.19 24.70 -6.24
N GLU A 437 -13.17 24.12 -5.62
CA GLU A 437 -12.28 23.14 -6.24
C GLU A 437 -13.04 21.89 -6.73
N ASN A 438 -14.06 21.48 -5.99
CA ASN A 438 -14.88 20.33 -6.36
C ASN A 438 -15.77 20.59 -7.57
N ILE A 439 -16.36 21.77 -7.69
CA ILE A 439 -17.19 22.14 -8.85
C ILE A 439 -16.30 22.36 -10.08
N CYS A 440 -15.17 23.08 -9.91
CA CYS A 440 -14.26 23.40 -11.01
C CYS A 440 -13.36 22.24 -11.43
N MET A 441 -13.49 21.04 -10.82
CA MET A 441 -12.64 19.90 -11.11
C MET A 441 -12.61 19.49 -12.59
N GLY A 442 -13.75 19.61 -13.29
CA GLY A 442 -13.86 19.28 -14.72
C GLY A 442 -13.41 20.41 -15.67
N LYS A 443 -13.36 21.67 -15.17
CA LYS A 443 -12.95 22.88 -15.91
C LYS A 443 -12.19 23.79 -14.95
N PRO A 444 -10.87 23.55 -14.72
CA PRO A 444 -10.07 24.29 -13.74
C PRO A 444 -9.98 25.81 -13.99
N ASP A 445 -10.11 26.23 -15.23
CA ASP A 445 -10.04 27.62 -15.72
C ASP A 445 -11.42 28.30 -15.80
N ALA A 446 -12.44 27.69 -15.20
CA ALA A 446 -13.77 28.29 -15.14
C ALA A 446 -13.75 29.61 -14.35
N THR A 447 -14.45 30.62 -14.88
CA THR A 447 -14.65 31.87 -14.16
C THR A 447 -15.58 31.66 -12.96
N GLU A 448 -15.52 32.58 -12.00
CA GLU A 448 -16.42 32.54 -10.85
C GLU A 448 -17.90 32.62 -11.27
N GLU A 449 -18.19 33.40 -12.30
CA GLU A 449 -19.54 33.55 -12.84
C GLU A 449 -20.03 32.23 -13.45
N GLU A 450 -19.20 31.54 -14.24
CA GLU A 450 -19.52 30.22 -14.82
C GLU A 450 -19.81 29.19 -13.72
N MET A 451 -18.96 29.15 -12.69
CA MET A 451 -19.13 28.25 -11.54
C MET A 451 -20.44 28.53 -10.80
N ILE A 452 -20.76 29.81 -10.53
CA ILE A 452 -22.01 30.19 -9.86
C ILE A 452 -23.23 29.85 -10.71
N LEU A 453 -23.16 30.05 -12.04
CA LEU A 453 -24.23 29.66 -12.97
C LEU A 453 -24.47 28.15 -12.94
N ALA A 454 -23.40 27.35 -12.99
CA ALA A 454 -23.49 25.90 -12.89
C ALA A 454 -24.10 25.46 -11.55
N ALA A 455 -23.67 26.05 -10.44
CA ALA A 455 -24.22 25.78 -9.13
C ALA A 455 -25.71 26.18 -8.98
N LYS A 456 -26.14 27.27 -9.62
CA LYS A 456 -27.55 27.67 -9.68
C LYS A 456 -28.37 26.69 -10.51
N ALA A 457 -27.89 26.29 -11.68
CA ALA A 457 -28.55 25.31 -12.53
C ALA A 457 -28.69 23.92 -11.86
N ALA A 458 -27.73 23.57 -11.00
CA ALA A 458 -27.76 22.34 -10.20
C ALA A 458 -28.53 22.51 -8.87
N HIS A 459 -29.19 23.62 -8.60
CA HIS A 459 -29.84 23.95 -7.32
C HIS A 459 -28.91 23.88 -6.08
N ALA A 460 -27.60 23.96 -6.28
CA ALA A 460 -26.60 23.91 -5.22
C ALA A 460 -26.31 25.28 -4.59
N HIS A 461 -26.42 26.38 -5.33
CA HIS A 461 -26.05 27.72 -4.91
C HIS A 461 -26.65 28.14 -3.59
N THR A 462 -27.95 27.88 -3.36
CA THR A 462 -28.67 28.33 -2.17
C THR A 462 -28.10 27.74 -0.89
N PHE A 463 -27.81 26.42 -0.86
CA PHE A 463 -27.26 25.81 0.34
C PHE A 463 -25.78 26.19 0.52
N ILE A 464 -25.02 26.37 -0.57
CA ILE A 464 -23.63 26.80 -0.50
C ILE A 464 -23.53 28.18 0.18
N GLN A 465 -24.40 29.11 -0.17
CA GLN A 465 -24.44 30.44 0.46
C GLN A 465 -24.82 30.42 1.95
N GLN A 466 -25.51 29.37 2.42
CA GLN A 466 -25.83 29.21 3.84
C GLN A 466 -24.65 28.66 4.66
N LEU A 467 -23.60 28.18 4.03
CA LEU A 467 -22.40 27.73 4.71
C LEU A 467 -21.54 28.92 5.15
N PRO A 468 -20.84 28.84 6.29
CA PRO A 468 -20.08 29.98 6.84
C PRO A 468 -19.05 30.58 5.90
N GLN A 469 -18.44 29.76 5.02
CA GLN A 469 -17.41 30.18 4.06
C GLN A 469 -17.90 30.09 2.60
N GLY A 470 -19.19 29.83 2.38
CA GLY A 470 -19.76 29.72 1.03
C GLY A 470 -19.01 28.71 0.16
N TYR A 471 -18.58 29.12 -1.03
CA TYR A 471 -17.84 28.29 -1.98
C TYR A 471 -16.44 27.88 -1.49
N ASP A 472 -15.86 28.58 -0.54
CA ASP A 472 -14.54 28.28 0.01
C ASP A 472 -14.63 27.36 1.25
N THR A 473 -15.82 26.84 1.55
CA THR A 473 -16.02 25.84 2.60
C THR A 473 -15.23 24.58 2.28
N GLU A 474 -14.36 24.15 3.22
CA GLU A 474 -13.59 22.93 3.11
C GLU A 474 -14.46 21.69 3.34
N ILE A 475 -14.36 20.74 2.42
CA ILE A 475 -14.91 19.39 2.51
C ILE A 475 -13.77 18.45 2.94
N ARG A 476 -13.96 17.77 4.08
CA ARG A 476 -13.06 16.72 4.56
C ARG A 476 -13.80 15.38 4.54
N ASP A 477 -13.07 14.28 4.64
CA ASP A 477 -13.66 12.91 4.66
C ASP A 477 -14.90 12.82 5.55
N GLY A 478 -16.03 12.42 4.96
CA GLY A 478 -17.31 12.32 5.65
C GLY A 478 -18.04 13.66 5.88
N GLY A 479 -17.46 14.78 5.42
CA GLY A 479 -17.85 16.17 5.65
C GLY A 479 -19.32 16.46 5.96
N ASN A 480 -19.61 17.58 6.61
CA ASN A 480 -20.92 18.05 7.11
C ASN A 480 -22.03 18.25 6.05
N LEU A 481 -21.89 17.63 4.86
CA LEU A 481 -22.88 17.70 3.77
C LEU A 481 -23.76 16.45 3.75
N SER A 482 -25.07 16.65 3.59
CA SER A 482 -26.00 15.56 3.36
C SER A 482 -25.72 14.85 2.01
N GLN A 483 -26.17 13.60 1.86
CA GLN A 483 -26.01 12.85 0.61
C GLN A 483 -26.59 13.60 -0.60
N GLY A 484 -27.76 14.24 -0.42
CA GLY A 484 -28.37 15.08 -1.47
C GLY A 484 -27.52 16.31 -1.82
N GLN A 485 -26.93 16.99 -0.84
CA GLN A 485 -26.05 18.12 -1.09
C GLN A 485 -24.78 17.69 -1.85
N LYS A 486 -24.19 16.55 -1.50
CA LYS A 486 -23.07 15.98 -2.24
C LYS A 486 -23.45 15.69 -3.70
N GLN A 487 -24.63 15.13 -3.93
CA GLN A 487 -25.12 14.84 -5.28
C GLN A 487 -25.33 16.12 -6.10
N LEU A 488 -25.91 17.17 -5.51
CA LEU A 488 -26.04 18.48 -6.18
C LEU A 488 -24.68 19.09 -6.56
N LEU A 489 -23.64 18.90 -5.75
CA LEU A 489 -22.27 19.34 -6.12
C LEU A 489 -21.70 18.52 -7.27
N CYS A 490 -21.93 17.20 -7.31
CA CYS A 490 -21.53 16.35 -8.44
C CYS A 490 -22.27 16.76 -9.73
N ILE A 491 -23.55 17.11 -9.64
CA ILE A 491 -24.32 17.64 -10.76
C ILE A 491 -23.77 18.99 -11.20
N ALA A 492 -23.46 19.91 -10.27
CA ALA A 492 -22.86 21.21 -10.60
C ALA A 492 -21.52 21.09 -11.34
N ARG A 493 -20.70 20.08 -10.97
CA ARG A 493 -19.45 19.74 -11.68
C ARG A 493 -19.70 19.39 -13.13
N VAL A 494 -20.71 18.57 -13.43
CA VAL A 494 -21.07 18.19 -14.81
C VAL A 494 -21.73 19.35 -15.55
N MET A 495 -22.59 20.14 -14.86
CA MET A 495 -23.21 21.35 -15.42
C MET A 495 -22.19 22.40 -15.88
N LEU A 496 -21.03 22.47 -15.24
CA LEU A 496 -19.97 23.41 -15.62
C LEU A 496 -19.32 23.05 -16.96
N CYS A 497 -19.21 21.76 -17.27
CA CYS A 497 -18.61 21.25 -18.50
C CYS A 497 -19.63 21.01 -19.61
N LEU A 498 -20.83 20.59 -19.27
CA LEU A 498 -21.96 20.26 -20.13
C LEU A 498 -21.59 19.53 -21.43
N PRO A 499 -21.00 18.33 -21.35
CA PRO A 499 -20.65 17.56 -22.53
C PRO A 499 -21.87 17.07 -23.31
N PRO A 500 -21.72 16.67 -24.61
CA PRO A 500 -22.83 16.25 -25.46
C PRO A 500 -23.50 14.93 -25.02
N MET A 501 -22.83 14.10 -24.29
CA MET A 501 -23.35 12.83 -23.78
C MET A 501 -23.31 12.76 -22.26
N LEU A 502 -24.32 12.10 -21.67
CA LEU A 502 -24.47 12.00 -20.23
C LEU A 502 -24.67 10.54 -19.80
N ILE A 503 -24.11 10.20 -18.65
CA ILE A 503 -24.36 8.95 -17.92
C ILE A 503 -24.85 9.31 -16.52
N LEU A 504 -26.07 8.88 -16.20
CA LEU A 504 -26.74 9.19 -14.94
C LEU A 504 -27.12 7.91 -14.23
N ASP A 505 -26.67 7.75 -12.99
CA ASP A 505 -27.08 6.64 -12.13
C ASP A 505 -27.99 7.16 -11.01
N GLU A 506 -29.27 6.78 -11.07
CA GLU A 506 -30.38 7.35 -10.27
C GLU A 506 -30.61 6.63 -8.95
N ALA A 507 -29.64 6.43 -8.11
CA ALA A 507 -29.89 5.87 -6.78
C ALA A 507 -30.02 6.97 -5.72
N THR A 508 -31.25 7.32 -5.35
CA THR A 508 -31.58 8.38 -4.39
C THR A 508 -32.31 7.86 -3.15
N SER A 509 -32.17 6.58 -2.81
CA SER A 509 -32.91 5.92 -1.71
C SER A 509 -32.71 6.53 -0.31
N SER A 510 -31.76 7.46 -0.14
CA SER A 510 -31.38 8.04 1.15
C SER A 510 -31.51 9.57 1.18
N ILE A 511 -32.27 10.18 0.26
CA ILE A 511 -32.37 11.64 0.10
C ILE A 511 -33.76 12.11 0.51
N ASP A 512 -33.84 13.26 1.17
CA ASP A 512 -35.13 13.86 1.52
C ASP A 512 -35.91 14.30 0.26
N THR A 513 -37.24 14.23 0.31
CA THR A 513 -38.14 14.48 -0.83
C THR A 513 -37.91 15.85 -1.48
N ARG A 514 -37.59 16.90 -0.71
CA ARG A 514 -37.39 18.25 -1.25
C ARG A 514 -36.10 18.36 -2.05
N THR A 515 -35.03 17.79 -1.55
CA THR A 515 -33.73 17.75 -2.27
C THR A 515 -33.83 16.84 -3.50
N GLU A 516 -34.60 15.77 -3.39
CA GLU A 516 -34.88 14.87 -4.48
C GLU A 516 -35.54 15.56 -5.68
N VAL A 517 -36.58 16.38 -5.47
CA VAL A 517 -37.22 17.16 -6.54
C VAL A 517 -36.20 18.07 -7.24
N ARG A 518 -35.34 18.74 -6.47
CA ARG A 518 -34.26 19.59 -7.03
C ARG A 518 -33.26 18.82 -7.88
N ILE A 519 -32.92 17.61 -7.46
CA ILE A 519 -32.02 16.73 -8.24
C ILE A 519 -32.68 16.34 -9.56
N GLN A 520 -33.96 16.03 -9.56
CA GLN A 520 -34.72 15.69 -10.77
C GLN A 520 -34.82 16.89 -11.72
N GLU A 521 -35.10 18.08 -11.24
CA GLU A 521 -35.11 19.32 -12.03
C GLU A 521 -33.73 19.61 -12.64
N ALA A 522 -32.66 19.39 -11.86
CA ALA A 522 -31.30 19.55 -12.35
C ALA A 522 -30.96 18.51 -13.43
N PHE A 523 -31.35 17.25 -13.26
CA PHE A 523 -31.18 16.21 -14.28
C PHE A 523 -31.95 16.54 -15.55
N ALA A 524 -33.23 16.93 -15.45
CA ALA A 524 -34.04 17.31 -16.61
C ALA A 524 -33.40 18.48 -17.39
N THR A 525 -32.86 19.47 -16.67
CA THR A 525 -32.15 20.60 -17.28
C THR A 525 -30.87 20.16 -17.97
N MET A 526 -30.10 19.27 -17.34
CA MET A 526 -28.82 18.77 -17.86
C MET A 526 -29.00 17.90 -19.11
N MET A 527 -30.04 17.05 -19.15
CA MET A 527 -30.34 16.15 -20.27
C MET A 527 -30.87 16.85 -21.52
N LYS A 528 -31.35 18.07 -21.43
CA LYS A 528 -31.99 18.76 -22.52
C LYS A 528 -31.06 18.91 -23.73
N GLY A 529 -31.43 18.26 -24.86
CA GLY A 529 -30.67 18.27 -26.09
C GLY A 529 -29.40 17.45 -26.09
N ARG A 530 -29.23 16.53 -25.13
CA ARG A 530 -28.04 15.67 -24.96
C ARG A 530 -28.42 14.19 -24.93
N THR A 531 -27.54 13.37 -25.53
CA THR A 531 -27.70 11.91 -25.46
C THR A 531 -27.43 11.44 -24.07
N SER A 532 -28.43 10.85 -23.41
CA SER A 532 -28.38 10.54 -21.98
C SER A 532 -28.67 9.06 -21.73
N PHE A 533 -27.72 8.36 -21.12
CA PHE A 533 -27.88 6.99 -20.63
C PHE A 533 -28.19 7.03 -19.14
N ILE A 534 -29.35 6.52 -18.75
CA ILE A 534 -29.88 6.64 -17.40
C ILE A 534 -30.12 5.24 -16.83
N VAL A 535 -29.39 4.87 -15.77
CA VAL A 535 -29.76 3.70 -14.98
C VAL A 535 -30.95 4.10 -14.11
N ALA A 536 -32.13 3.81 -14.62
CA ALA A 536 -33.36 4.33 -14.05
C ALA A 536 -33.88 3.41 -12.96
N HIS A 537 -34.08 3.97 -11.77
CA HIS A 537 -34.72 3.36 -10.61
C HIS A 537 -36.08 4.03 -10.30
N ARG A 538 -36.51 5.01 -11.11
CA ARG A 538 -37.72 5.80 -10.90
C ARG A 538 -38.64 5.76 -12.08
N LEU A 539 -39.95 5.73 -11.76
CA LEU A 539 -41.01 5.68 -12.74
C LEU A 539 -41.04 6.91 -13.66
N SER A 540 -40.87 8.12 -13.10
CA SER A 540 -40.88 9.37 -13.86
C SER A 540 -39.83 9.39 -14.97
N THR A 541 -38.60 9.02 -14.64
CA THR A 541 -37.46 8.97 -15.57
C THR A 541 -37.66 7.92 -16.65
N ILE A 542 -38.21 6.76 -16.30
CA ILE A 542 -38.52 5.68 -17.25
C ILE A 542 -39.60 6.13 -18.25
N ARG A 543 -40.65 6.79 -17.77
CA ARG A 543 -41.76 7.25 -18.62
C ARG A 543 -41.36 8.34 -19.63
N GLU A 544 -40.42 9.21 -19.25
CA GLU A 544 -39.95 10.33 -20.08
C GLU A 544 -38.81 9.92 -21.02
N ALA A 545 -38.37 8.67 -20.99
CA ALA A 545 -37.31 8.20 -21.86
C ALA A 545 -37.82 7.95 -23.29
N ASP A 546 -37.03 8.37 -24.29
CA ASP A 546 -37.31 8.12 -25.69
C ASP A 546 -37.14 6.63 -26.03
N VAL A 547 -36.18 5.98 -25.37
CA VAL A 547 -35.90 4.56 -25.55
C VAL A 547 -35.69 3.93 -24.16
N ILE A 548 -36.38 2.83 -23.89
CA ILE A 548 -36.18 2.00 -22.71
C ILE A 548 -35.49 0.71 -23.15
N LEU A 549 -34.35 0.41 -22.56
CA LEU A 549 -33.62 -0.84 -22.71
C LEU A 549 -33.94 -1.73 -21.52
N VAL A 550 -34.59 -2.84 -21.75
CA VAL A 550 -34.90 -3.82 -20.71
C VAL A 550 -33.83 -4.90 -20.75
N MET A 551 -32.99 -4.90 -19.72
CA MET A 551 -31.89 -5.86 -19.59
C MET A 551 -32.27 -6.99 -18.61
N LYS A 552 -31.97 -8.22 -19.02
CA LYS A 552 -32.06 -9.41 -18.19
C LYS A 552 -30.97 -10.39 -18.56
N ASP A 553 -30.26 -10.91 -17.56
CA ASP A 553 -29.21 -11.92 -17.72
C ASP A 553 -28.19 -11.54 -18.82
N GLY A 554 -27.81 -10.24 -18.89
CA GLY A 554 -26.83 -9.72 -19.83
C GLY A 554 -27.33 -9.39 -21.24
N HIS A 555 -28.58 -9.67 -21.55
CA HIS A 555 -29.17 -9.39 -22.87
C HIS A 555 -30.19 -8.26 -22.82
N ILE A 556 -30.34 -7.53 -23.94
CA ILE A 556 -31.51 -6.66 -24.15
C ILE A 556 -32.64 -7.55 -24.61
N ILE A 557 -33.62 -7.77 -23.73
CA ILE A 557 -34.77 -8.63 -24.03
C ILE A 557 -35.97 -7.85 -24.63
N GLU A 558 -36.08 -6.56 -24.34
CA GLU A 558 -37.10 -5.67 -24.87
C GLU A 558 -36.50 -4.28 -25.09
N GLN A 559 -36.93 -3.60 -26.16
CA GLN A 559 -36.55 -2.23 -26.47
C GLN A 559 -37.75 -1.48 -27.08
N GLY A 560 -38.00 -0.28 -26.59
CA GLY A 560 -39.11 0.55 -27.09
C GLY A 560 -39.36 1.74 -26.17
N ASN A 561 -40.45 2.46 -26.37
CA ASN A 561 -40.91 3.48 -25.44
C ASN A 561 -41.84 2.90 -24.37
N HIS A 562 -42.22 3.72 -23.41
CA HIS A 562 -43.09 3.30 -22.30
C HIS A 562 -44.41 2.69 -22.77
N GLU A 563 -45.09 3.32 -23.75
CA GLU A 563 -46.41 2.88 -24.20
C GLU A 563 -46.30 1.55 -24.97
N THR A 564 -45.41 1.45 -25.93
CA THR A 564 -45.20 0.22 -26.72
C THR A 564 -44.80 -0.99 -25.86
N LEU A 565 -43.96 -0.80 -24.85
CA LEU A 565 -43.53 -1.88 -23.98
C LEU A 565 -44.62 -2.32 -23.00
N LEU A 566 -45.52 -1.43 -22.59
CA LEU A 566 -46.72 -1.81 -21.81
C LEU A 566 -47.71 -2.60 -22.64
N GLU A 567 -47.96 -2.19 -23.92
CA GLU A 567 -48.85 -2.89 -24.84
C GLU A 567 -48.35 -4.31 -25.16
N GLN A 568 -47.04 -4.51 -25.28
CA GLN A 568 -46.43 -5.83 -25.48
C GLN A 568 -46.67 -6.79 -24.30
N ASN A 569 -47.01 -6.26 -23.12
CA ASN A 569 -47.29 -7.01 -21.90
C ASN A 569 -46.15 -8.01 -21.53
N GLY A 570 -44.94 -7.66 -21.84
CA GLY A 570 -43.73 -8.46 -21.67
C GLY A 570 -43.09 -8.35 -20.26
N PHE A 571 -41.78 -8.48 -20.19
CA PHE A 571 -41.02 -8.39 -18.93
C PHE A 571 -41.10 -6.98 -18.34
N TYR A 572 -41.00 -5.93 -19.17
CA TYR A 572 -41.15 -4.55 -18.74
C TYR A 572 -42.50 -4.29 -18.06
N ALA A 573 -43.59 -4.73 -18.67
CA ALA A 573 -44.89 -4.54 -18.09
C ALA A 573 -45.05 -5.25 -16.73
N LYS A 574 -44.45 -6.43 -16.57
CA LYS A 574 -44.41 -7.15 -15.28
C LYS A 574 -43.56 -6.39 -14.25
N LEU A 575 -42.39 -5.92 -14.62
CA LEU A 575 -41.50 -5.13 -13.78
C LEU A 575 -42.21 -3.84 -13.31
N TYR A 576 -42.82 -3.14 -14.24
CA TYR A 576 -43.59 -1.93 -13.97
C TYR A 576 -44.71 -2.16 -12.96
N ARG A 577 -45.55 -3.20 -13.17
CA ARG A 577 -46.63 -3.52 -12.26
C ARG A 577 -46.14 -3.96 -10.86
N SER A 578 -45.05 -4.68 -10.80
CA SER A 578 -44.52 -5.17 -9.52
C SER A 578 -43.84 -4.10 -8.67
N GLN A 579 -43.18 -3.14 -9.31
CA GLN A 579 -42.42 -2.12 -8.59
C GLN A 579 -43.19 -0.81 -8.35
N PHE A 580 -44.13 -0.46 -9.25
CA PHE A 580 -44.70 0.89 -9.28
C PHE A 580 -46.22 0.92 -9.10
N VAL A 581 -46.94 -0.17 -9.34
CA VAL A 581 -48.42 -0.19 -9.17
C VAL A 581 -48.85 -0.62 -7.76
N GLN A 582 -48.03 -1.38 -7.02
CA GLN A 582 -48.33 -1.77 -5.64
C GLN A 582 -48.17 -0.61 -4.63
N THR A 583 -47.59 0.52 -5.00
CA THR A 583 -47.49 1.70 -4.12
C THR A 583 -48.70 2.66 -4.20
N ALA A 584 -49.72 2.34 -5.00
CA ALA A 584 -50.90 3.18 -5.22
C ALA A 584 -52.20 2.62 -4.59
N SER A 585 -52.10 1.57 -3.74
CA SER A 585 -53.25 1.01 -3.00
C SER A 585 -53.13 1.24 -1.49
#